data_0535d145d5ec5cc8a4c74dd40c59eedb
#
_entry.id   0535d145d5ec5cc8a4c74dd40c59eedb
#
_cell.length_a   1.000
_cell.length_b   1.000
_cell.length_c   1.000
_cell.angle_alpha   90.00
_cell.angle_beta   90.00
_cell.angle_gamma   90.00
#
_symmetry.space_group_name_H-M   'P 1'
#
loop_
_entity.id
_entity.type
_entity.pdbx_description
1 polymer ?
#
loop_
_entity_poly.entity_id
_entity_poly.type
_entity_poly.pdbx_seq_one_letter_code
_entity_poly.pdbx_strand_id
1 'polypeptide(L)'
;MKVMLIDDSKTMRNIQRNILAQAGHTEIEEACDGQDALSKVTAFAPELLLVDWNMPNMDGLTFVKAYRAGGGKSCVIMVTTEAEKTRVIEAIRAGVNNYLVKPFAPDLLLTRIQETLARAKAA
;
A
#
# COMPACT_ATOMS: atom_id res chain seq x y z
N MET A 1 -0.64 11.45 9.61
CA MET A 1 -0.64 10.97 8.22
C MET A 1 -1.77 9.95 8.01
N LYS A 2 -2.53 10.12 6.96
CA LYS A 2 -3.60 9.17 6.61
C LYS A 2 -3.04 8.01 5.82
N VAL A 3 -3.32 6.78 6.25
CA VAL A 3 -2.83 5.57 5.60
C VAL A 3 -4.01 4.65 5.28
N MET A 4 -4.05 4.12 4.07
CA MET A 4 -5.03 3.10 3.70
C MET A 4 -4.33 1.74 3.60
N LEU A 5 -4.89 0.74 4.29
CA LEU A 5 -4.41 -0.64 4.30
C LEU A 5 -5.31 -1.47 3.40
N ILE A 6 -4.75 -2.00 2.32
CA ILE A 6 -5.51 -2.76 1.32
C ILE A 6 -4.96 -4.18 1.28
N ASP A 7 -5.68 -5.10 1.91
CA ASP A 7 -5.28 -6.49 2.06
C ASP A 7 -6.53 -7.32 2.38
N ASP A 8 -6.67 -8.49 1.80
CA ASP A 8 -7.80 -9.36 2.09
C ASP A 8 -7.67 -10.07 3.45
N SER A 9 -6.46 -10.08 4.03
CA SER A 9 -6.20 -10.66 5.34
C SER A 9 -6.42 -9.64 6.46
N LYS A 10 -7.46 -9.85 7.26
CA LYS A 10 -7.71 -9.01 8.43
C LYS A 10 -6.56 -9.07 9.42
N THR A 11 -5.94 -10.25 9.59
CA THR A 11 -4.77 -10.43 10.45
C THR A 11 -3.62 -9.53 10.00
N MET A 12 -3.34 -9.49 8.71
CA MET A 12 -2.28 -8.65 8.17
C MET A 12 -2.61 -7.16 8.35
N ARG A 13 -3.86 -6.76 8.11
CA ARG A 13 -4.26 -5.37 8.34
C ARG A 13 -4.08 -4.97 9.81
N ASN A 14 -4.42 -5.86 10.75
CA ASN A 14 -4.23 -5.60 12.17
C ASN A 14 -2.75 -5.46 12.53
N ILE A 15 -1.88 -6.30 11.97
CA ILE A 15 -0.43 -6.21 12.17
C ILE A 15 0.08 -4.85 11.70
N GLN A 16 -0.28 -4.46 10.50
CA GLN A 16 0.14 -3.18 9.92
C GLN A 16 -0.40 -1.99 10.73
N ARG A 17 -1.68 -2.06 11.13
CA ARG A 17 -2.29 -1.01 11.95
C ARG A 17 -1.55 -0.84 13.28
N ASN A 18 -1.19 -1.94 13.95
CA ASN A 18 -0.47 -1.88 15.21
C ASN A 18 0.93 -1.26 15.05
N ILE A 19 1.64 -1.63 13.99
CA ILE A 19 2.97 -1.07 13.70
C ILE A 19 2.85 0.45 13.48
N LEU A 20 1.89 0.87 12.69
CA LEU A 20 1.66 2.28 12.38
C LEU A 20 1.23 3.07 13.60
N ALA A 21 0.35 2.51 14.43
CA ALA A 21 -0.12 3.17 15.65
C ALA A 21 1.03 3.42 16.63
N GLN A 22 1.95 2.47 16.77
CA GLN A 22 3.12 2.64 17.63
C GLN A 22 4.06 3.73 17.11
N ALA A 23 4.03 4.00 15.81
CA ALA A 23 4.81 5.07 15.20
C ALA A 23 4.05 6.41 15.16
N GLY A 24 2.86 6.48 15.75
CA GLY A 24 2.06 7.69 15.83
C GLY A 24 1.06 7.90 14.69
N HIS A 25 0.88 6.92 13.80
CA HIS A 25 -0.05 7.02 12.67
C HIS A 25 -1.36 6.31 13.03
N THR A 26 -2.40 7.07 13.31
CA THR A 26 -3.69 6.54 13.80
C THR A 26 -4.87 6.81 12.86
N GLU A 27 -4.72 7.64 11.84
CA GLU A 27 -5.75 7.86 10.83
C GLU A 27 -5.62 6.80 9.73
N ILE A 28 -6.33 5.70 9.92
CA ILE A 28 -6.19 4.51 9.08
C ILE A 28 -7.55 4.06 8.57
N GLU A 29 -7.66 3.86 7.26
CA GLU A 29 -8.80 3.20 6.62
C GLU A 29 -8.35 1.84 6.10
N GLU A 30 -9.26 0.88 6.09
CA GLU A 30 -8.99 -0.47 5.63
C GLU A 30 -9.88 -0.83 4.45
N ALA A 31 -9.33 -1.59 3.51
CA ALA A 31 -10.06 -2.16 2.39
C ALA A 31 -9.66 -3.63 2.22
N CYS A 32 -10.62 -4.48 1.87
CA CYS A 32 -10.40 -5.92 1.79
C CYS A 32 -10.03 -6.41 0.38
N ASP A 33 -10.16 -5.56 -0.63
CA ASP A 33 -9.74 -5.84 -2.00
C ASP A 33 -9.62 -4.53 -2.79
N GLY A 34 -9.24 -4.64 -4.07
CA GLY A 34 -9.05 -3.48 -4.92
C GLY A 34 -10.31 -2.69 -5.20
N GLN A 35 -11.45 -3.35 -5.34
CA GLN A 35 -12.72 -2.66 -5.58
C GLN A 35 -13.17 -1.86 -4.35
N ASP A 36 -13.06 -2.47 -3.18
CA ASP A 36 -13.36 -1.80 -1.91
C ASP A 36 -12.46 -0.57 -1.74
N ALA A 37 -11.18 -0.71 -2.06
CA ALA A 37 -10.21 0.38 -2.00
C ALA A 37 -10.60 1.53 -2.96
N LEU A 38 -10.97 1.24 -4.19
CA LEU A 38 -11.39 2.27 -5.15
C LEU A 38 -12.62 3.03 -4.66
N SER A 39 -13.55 2.35 -3.99
CA SER A 39 -14.76 2.98 -3.47
C SER A 39 -14.49 3.92 -2.30
N LYS A 40 -13.36 3.76 -1.61
CA LYS A 40 -13.03 4.51 -0.39
C LYS A 40 -11.91 5.54 -0.58
N VAL A 41 -11.01 5.32 -1.55
CA VAL A 41 -9.75 6.06 -1.63
C VAL A 41 -9.94 7.55 -1.87
N THR A 42 -10.90 7.94 -2.69
CA THR A 42 -11.14 9.35 -3.01
C THR A 42 -11.62 10.13 -1.79
N ALA A 43 -12.62 9.59 -1.08
CA ALA A 43 -13.20 10.25 0.10
C ALA A 43 -12.22 10.29 1.26
N PHE A 44 -11.46 9.22 1.49
CA PHE A 44 -10.48 9.16 2.57
C PHE A 44 -9.25 10.03 2.26
N ALA A 45 -8.86 10.11 1.01
CA ALA A 45 -7.70 10.88 0.53
C ALA A 45 -6.41 10.53 1.31
N PRO A 46 -5.94 9.27 1.26
CA PRO A 46 -4.73 8.86 1.99
C PRO A 46 -3.48 9.49 1.41
N GLU A 47 -2.48 9.69 2.26
CA GLU A 47 -1.14 10.08 1.83
C GLU A 47 -0.31 8.87 1.43
N LEU A 48 -0.62 7.71 2.00
CA LEU A 48 0.10 6.46 1.77
C LEU A 48 -0.89 5.31 1.64
N LEU A 49 -0.65 4.43 0.66
CA LEU A 49 -1.40 3.19 0.49
C LEU A 49 -0.43 2.00 0.63
N LEU A 50 -0.79 1.05 1.49
CA LEU A 50 -0.12 -0.24 1.59
C LEU A 50 -1.03 -1.27 0.92
N VAL A 51 -0.58 -1.88 -0.17
CA VAL A 51 -1.42 -2.70 -1.04
C VAL A 51 -0.84 -4.09 -1.19
N ASP A 52 -1.62 -5.13 -0.90
CA ASP A 52 -1.25 -6.50 -1.25
C ASP A 52 -1.56 -6.76 -2.73
N TRP A 53 -0.81 -7.66 -3.34
CA TRP A 53 -1.03 -8.02 -4.74
C TRP A 53 -2.21 -8.99 -4.90
N ASN A 54 -2.16 -10.10 -4.16
CA ASN A 54 -3.13 -11.20 -4.34
C ASN A 54 -4.37 -10.99 -3.47
N MET A 55 -5.44 -10.55 -4.11
CA MET A 55 -6.73 -10.32 -3.46
C MET A 55 -7.85 -10.77 -4.39
N PRO A 56 -9.02 -11.18 -3.84
CA PRO A 56 -10.18 -11.51 -4.68
C PRO A 56 -10.78 -10.26 -5.31
N ASN A 57 -11.65 -10.43 -6.29
CA ASN A 57 -12.41 -9.41 -7.01
C ASN A 57 -11.55 -8.47 -7.84
N MET A 58 -10.61 -7.76 -7.24
CA MET A 58 -9.63 -6.92 -7.94
C MET A 58 -8.30 -7.01 -7.19
N ASP A 59 -7.25 -7.45 -7.86
CA ASP A 59 -5.92 -7.57 -7.27
C ASP A 59 -5.24 -6.19 -7.11
N GLY A 60 -4.12 -6.19 -6.37
CA GLY A 60 -3.41 -4.96 -6.05
C GLY A 60 -2.83 -4.25 -7.27
N LEU A 61 -2.32 -4.99 -8.25
CA LEU A 61 -1.77 -4.39 -9.46
C LEU A 61 -2.87 -3.68 -10.27
N THR A 62 -4.01 -4.33 -10.46
CA THR A 62 -5.16 -3.77 -11.16
C THR A 62 -5.68 -2.53 -10.43
N PHE A 63 -5.73 -2.58 -9.10
CA PHE A 63 -6.11 -1.43 -8.30
C PHE A 63 -5.16 -0.24 -8.53
N VAL A 64 -3.85 -0.47 -8.47
CA VAL A 64 -2.86 0.60 -8.65
C VAL A 64 -3.01 1.24 -10.03
N LYS A 65 -3.16 0.42 -11.08
CA LYS A 65 -3.36 0.92 -12.44
C LYS A 65 -4.61 1.79 -12.53
N ALA A 66 -5.72 1.34 -11.97
CA ALA A 66 -6.98 2.09 -11.98
C ALA A 66 -6.86 3.39 -11.16
N TYR A 67 -6.23 3.32 -9.99
CA TYR A 67 -6.03 4.47 -9.12
C TYR A 67 -5.19 5.55 -9.82
N ARG A 68 -4.09 5.16 -10.46
CA ARG A 68 -3.22 6.09 -11.19
C ARG A 68 -3.93 6.66 -12.42
N ALA A 69 -4.63 5.83 -13.18
CA ALA A 69 -5.39 6.26 -14.36
C ALA A 69 -6.47 7.28 -13.99
N GLY A 70 -7.05 7.18 -12.81
CA GLY A 70 -8.03 8.13 -12.28
C GLY A 70 -7.42 9.39 -11.68
N GLY A 71 -6.11 9.58 -11.78
CA GLY A 71 -5.42 10.77 -11.26
C GLY A 71 -4.86 10.64 -9.84
N GLY A 72 -4.90 9.46 -9.24
CA GLY A 72 -4.37 9.23 -7.91
C GLY A 72 -2.86 9.44 -7.85
N LYS A 73 -2.37 10.20 -6.87
CA LYS A 73 -0.96 10.61 -6.75
C LYS A 73 -0.30 10.22 -5.42
N SER A 74 -1.03 9.59 -4.52
CA SER A 74 -0.47 9.21 -3.22
C SER A 74 0.63 8.17 -3.38
N CYS A 75 1.52 8.10 -2.38
CA CYS A 75 2.56 7.08 -2.34
C CYS A 75 1.93 5.70 -2.17
N VAL A 76 2.43 4.73 -2.93
CA VAL A 76 1.96 3.34 -2.88
C VAL A 76 3.15 2.43 -2.59
N ILE A 77 3.01 1.59 -1.56
CA ILE A 77 3.96 0.51 -1.27
C ILE A 77 3.23 -0.81 -1.48
N MET A 78 3.75 -1.66 -2.37
CA MET A 78 3.23 -3.02 -2.53
C MET A 78 3.79 -3.88 -1.41
N VAL A 79 2.92 -4.49 -0.60
CA VAL A 79 3.30 -5.35 0.53
C VAL A 79 2.72 -6.74 0.28
N THR A 80 3.55 -7.68 -0.17
CA THR A 80 3.06 -8.95 -0.69
C THR A 80 4.08 -10.08 -0.56
N THR A 81 3.61 -11.31 -0.70
CA THR A 81 4.48 -12.49 -0.77
C THR A 81 5.14 -12.65 -2.14
N GLU A 82 4.69 -11.93 -3.15
CA GLU A 82 5.28 -11.97 -4.49
C GLU A 82 6.66 -11.31 -4.48
N ALA A 83 7.72 -12.10 -4.74
CA ALA A 83 9.10 -11.64 -4.64
C ALA A 83 9.88 -11.73 -5.94
N GLU A 84 9.28 -12.24 -7.01
CA GLU A 84 9.96 -12.39 -8.30
C GLU A 84 10.29 -11.03 -8.90
N LYS A 85 11.49 -10.92 -9.47
CA LYS A 85 11.98 -9.68 -10.08
C LYS A 85 11.03 -9.13 -11.13
N THR A 86 10.45 -10.00 -11.96
CA THR A 86 9.48 -9.60 -12.99
C THR A 86 8.24 -8.95 -12.40
N ARG A 87 7.77 -9.45 -11.25
CA ARG A 87 6.63 -8.89 -10.53
C ARG A 87 6.95 -7.53 -9.95
N VAL A 88 8.13 -7.38 -9.35
CA VAL A 88 8.58 -6.09 -8.80
C VAL A 88 8.64 -5.03 -9.91
N ILE A 89 9.21 -5.38 -11.06
CA ILE A 89 9.30 -4.47 -12.22
C ILE A 89 7.90 -4.09 -12.71
N GLU A 90 6.99 -5.06 -12.82
CA GLU A 90 5.62 -4.82 -13.25
C GLU A 90 4.89 -3.86 -12.32
N ALA A 91 5.05 -4.03 -11.00
CA ALA A 91 4.47 -3.14 -10.00
C ALA A 91 4.98 -1.71 -10.13
N ILE A 92 6.29 -1.54 -10.27
CA ILE A 92 6.90 -0.22 -10.41
C ILE A 92 6.42 0.48 -11.68
N ARG A 93 6.30 -0.25 -12.79
CA ARG A 93 5.77 0.29 -14.04
C ARG A 93 4.31 0.71 -13.92
N ALA A 94 3.55 0.04 -13.05
CA ALA A 94 2.16 0.40 -12.80
C ALA A 94 2.01 1.64 -11.91
N GLY A 95 3.09 2.11 -11.29
CA GLY A 95 3.07 3.31 -10.45
C GLY A 95 3.27 3.07 -8.97
N VAL A 96 3.73 1.87 -8.57
CA VAL A 96 4.10 1.57 -7.19
C VAL A 96 5.43 2.26 -6.87
N ASN A 97 5.51 2.91 -5.71
CA ASN A 97 6.69 3.70 -5.32
C ASN A 97 7.74 2.88 -4.58
N ASN A 98 7.33 1.82 -3.89
CA ASN A 98 8.26 0.94 -3.18
C ASN A 98 7.63 -0.44 -3.01
N TYR A 99 8.42 -1.41 -2.58
CA TYR A 99 8.02 -2.81 -2.53
C TYR A 99 8.54 -3.44 -1.25
N LEU A 100 7.71 -4.24 -0.57
CA LEU A 100 8.07 -4.93 0.66
C LEU A 100 7.53 -6.36 0.61
N VAL A 101 8.40 -7.34 0.83
CA VAL A 101 8.03 -8.76 0.77
C VAL A 101 7.66 -9.27 2.14
N LYS A 102 6.52 -9.98 2.23
CA LYS A 102 6.06 -10.66 3.44
C LYS A 102 6.76 -12.01 3.59
N PRO A 103 7.06 -12.46 4.79
CA PRO A 103 6.96 -11.75 6.07
C PRO A 103 8.07 -10.70 6.23
N PHE A 104 7.78 -9.63 6.97
CA PHE A 104 8.74 -8.54 7.19
C PHE A 104 8.84 -8.22 8.68
N ALA A 105 9.99 -7.66 9.09
CA ALA A 105 10.14 -7.11 10.43
C ALA A 105 9.43 -5.74 10.51
N PRO A 106 8.80 -5.39 11.66
CA PRO A 106 8.13 -4.10 11.82
C PRO A 106 9.01 -2.90 11.45
N ASP A 107 10.28 -2.92 11.85
CA ASP A 107 11.22 -1.83 11.56
C ASP A 107 11.42 -1.65 10.04
N LEU A 108 11.39 -2.73 9.27
CA LEU A 108 11.56 -2.65 7.84
C LEU A 108 10.36 -1.97 7.17
N LEU A 109 9.15 -2.23 7.63
CA LEU A 109 7.96 -1.53 7.13
C LEU A 109 8.10 -0.02 7.36
N LEU A 110 8.47 0.39 8.58
CA LEU A 110 8.63 1.81 8.91
C LEU A 110 9.74 2.45 8.07
N THR A 111 10.85 1.73 7.86
CA THR A 111 11.95 2.20 7.01
C THR A 111 11.50 2.42 5.57
N ARG A 112 10.75 1.47 5.00
CA ARG A 112 10.23 1.60 3.64
C ARG A 112 9.28 2.79 3.51
N ILE A 113 8.44 3.02 4.51
CA ILE A 113 7.55 4.18 4.54
C ILE A 113 8.35 5.47 4.53
N GLN A 114 9.34 5.60 5.41
CA GLN A 114 10.18 6.80 5.49
C GLN A 114 10.92 7.06 4.17
N GLU A 115 11.53 6.04 3.58
CA GLU A 115 12.21 6.14 2.29
C GLU A 115 11.28 6.64 1.20
N THR A 116 10.06 6.06 1.14
CA THR A 116 9.09 6.39 0.11
C THR A 116 8.62 7.83 0.22
N LEU A 117 8.28 8.26 1.43
CA LEU A 117 7.82 9.63 1.67
C LEU A 117 8.94 10.65 1.45
N ALA A 118 10.18 10.33 1.81
CA ALA A 118 11.32 11.21 1.59
C ALA A 118 11.59 11.43 0.10
N ARG A 119 11.51 10.39 -0.71
CA ARG A 119 11.67 10.49 -2.18
C ARG A 119 10.56 11.34 -2.80
N ALA A 120 9.33 11.17 -2.34
CA ALA A 120 8.20 11.95 -2.84
C ALA A 120 8.37 13.44 -2.55
N LYS A 121 8.90 13.81 -1.38
CA LYS A 121 9.18 15.20 -1.01
C LYS A 121 10.35 15.77 -1.79
N ALA A 122 11.34 14.94 -2.14
CA ALA A 122 12.52 15.38 -2.90
C ALA A 122 12.22 15.61 -4.38
N ALA A 123 11.16 14.99 -4.90
CA ALA A 123 10.73 15.17 -6.27
C ALA A 123 9.92 16.44 -6.42
#